data_d6339d4ce26663f6dce819f5814d54c4
#
_entry.id   d6339d4ce26663f6dce819f5814d54c4
#
_cell.length_a   1.000
_cell.length_b   1.000
_cell.length_c   1.000
_cell.angle_alpha   90.00
_cell.angle_beta   90.00
_cell.angle_gamma   90.00
#
_symmetry.space_group_name_H-M   'P 1'
#
loop_
_entity.id
_entity.type
_entity.pdbx_description
1 polymer ?
#
loop_
_entity_poly.entity_id
_entity_poly.type
_entity_poly.pdbx_seq_one_letter_code
_entity_poly.pdbx_strand_id
1 'polypeptide(L)'
;MAARPSTPRQRLRYTRVLESAAGCARKGLESVDLAEISEKSGVPLGTVYRYFPTANHLMLSLYRQQLDELQGRARTSAASFGGKALAGVVMEIFHMRVMQPAVEQCLRRCVYLKDKDTTELLHEIDALSETAVAIASDDAVAARVLLLTVTGLVQSVRNRRLSLFEAEEDLKKACTMLAPVAAGARAAHRSA
;
A
#
# COMPACT_ATOMS: atom_id res chain seq x y z
N MET A 1 7.97 -20.96 -6.15
CA MET A 1 6.62 -20.47 -5.72
C MET A 1 6.61 -20.18 -4.24
N ALA A 2 6.23 -18.96 -3.87
CA ALA A 2 6.01 -18.57 -2.49
C ALA A 2 4.79 -19.32 -1.92
N ALA A 3 4.94 -19.98 -0.77
CA ALA A 3 3.85 -20.73 -0.16
C ALA A 3 2.92 -19.77 0.60
N ARG A 4 1.60 -19.88 0.37
CA ARG A 4 0.61 -19.14 1.18
C ARG A 4 0.28 -19.92 2.46
N PRO A 5 0.14 -19.26 3.61
CA PRO A 5 -0.22 -19.94 4.85
C PRO A 5 -1.68 -20.40 4.82
N SER A 6 -1.93 -21.70 5.03
CA SER A 6 -3.28 -22.29 5.01
C SER A 6 -3.83 -22.55 6.42
N THR A 7 -2.98 -22.90 7.39
CA THR A 7 -3.39 -23.20 8.77
C THR A 7 -3.22 -21.98 9.70
N PRO A 8 -3.94 -21.92 10.83
CA PRO A 8 -3.77 -20.86 11.83
C PRO A 8 -2.32 -20.71 12.31
N ARG A 9 -1.63 -21.85 12.56
CA ARG A 9 -0.22 -21.83 12.98
C ARG A 9 0.72 -21.28 11.91
N GLN A 10 0.43 -21.56 10.63
CA GLN A 10 1.19 -20.99 9.51
C GLN A 10 0.94 -19.49 9.37
N ARG A 11 -0.31 -19.05 9.50
CA ARG A 11 -0.67 -17.63 9.49
C ARG A 11 0.06 -16.86 10.59
N LEU A 12 0.06 -17.40 11.83
CA LEU A 12 0.77 -16.78 12.95
C LEU A 12 2.28 -16.60 12.65
N ARG A 13 2.94 -17.66 12.11
CA ARG A 13 4.36 -17.56 11.71
C ARG A 13 4.59 -16.54 10.60
N TYR A 14 3.72 -16.53 9.60
CA TYR A 14 3.76 -15.59 8.49
C TYR A 14 3.67 -14.14 8.99
N THR A 15 2.68 -13.83 9.85
CA THR A 15 2.50 -12.51 10.45
C THR A 15 3.72 -12.10 11.29
N ARG A 16 4.28 -12.99 12.13
CA ARG A 16 5.49 -12.71 12.91
C ARG A 16 6.68 -12.31 12.04
N VAL A 17 6.86 -12.95 10.90
CA VAL A 17 7.92 -12.58 9.94
C VAL A 17 7.68 -11.19 9.38
N LEU A 18 6.44 -10.85 8.98
CA LEU A 18 6.10 -9.53 8.47
C LEU A 18 6.27 -8.44 9.52
N GLU A 19 5.84 -8.68 10.77
CA GLU A 19 6.04 -7.74 11.89
C GLU A 19 7.53 -7.48 12.14
N SER A 20 8.36 -8.53 12.13
CA SER A 20 9.82 -8.40 12.28
C SER A 20 10.46 -7.65 11.11
N ALA A 21 9.90 -7.78 9.91
CA ALA A 21 10.37 -7.11 8.71
C ALA A 21 10.00 -5.62 8.64
N ALA A 22 8.96 -5.17 9.34
CA ALA A 22 8.46 -3.79 9.29
C ALA A 22 9.54 -2.76 9.66
N GLY A 23 10.42 -3.08 10.62
CA GLY A 23 11.56 -2.23 10.98
C GLY A 23 12.59 -2.08 9.86
N CYS A 24 12.79 -3.12 9.05
CA CYS A 24 13.72 -3.12 7.92
C CYS A 24 13.16 -2.31 6.73
N ALA A 25 11.85 -2.26 6.57
CA ALA A 25 11.20 -1.54 5.46
C ALA A 25 11.53 -0.03 5.46
N ARG A 26 11.83 0.54 6.63
CA ARG A 26 12.20 1.96 6.82
C ARG A 26 13.64 2.29 6.40
N LYS A 27 14.47 1.28 6.21
CA LYS A 27 15.85 1.41 5.74
C LYS A 27 15.88 1.29 4.21
N GLY A 28 16.80 0.72 3.57
CA GLY A 28 16.78 0.41 2.14
C GLY A 28 16.60 -1.08 1.93
N LEU A 29 16.28 -1.49 0.72
CA LEU A 29 16.11 -2.90 0.37
C LEU A 29 17.40 -3.72 0.61
N GLU A 30 18.54 -3.09 0.45
CA GLU A 30 19.86 -3.66 0.72
C GLU A 30 20.08 -4.01 2.20
N SER A 31 19.29 -3.43 3.10
CA SER A 31 19.33 -3.71 4.55
C SER A 31 18.39 -4.85 4.96
N VAL A 32 17.68 -5.45 4.01
CA VAL A 32 16.71 -6.53 4.31
C VAL A 32 17.43 -7.87 4.25
N ASP A 33 17.76 -8.41 5.43
CA ASP A 33 18.35 -9.74 5.59
C ASP A 33 17.30 -10.74 6.14
N LEU A 34 17.02 -11.78 5.37
CA LEU A 34 16.06 -12.83 5.75
C LEU A 34 16.57 -13.68 6.93
N ALA A 35 17.89 -13.81 7.12
CA ALA A 35 18.46 -14.53 8.24
C ALA A 35 18.24 -13.75 9.54
N GLU A 36 18.52 -12.44 9.55
CA GLU A 36 18.25 -11.56 10.69
C GLU A 36 16.76 -11.54 11.06
N ILE A 37 15.89 -11.51 10.04
CA ILE A 37 14.43 -11.53 10.24
C ILE A 37 13.98 -12.89 10.79
N SER A 38 14.58 -14.00 10.36
CA SER A 38 14.35 -15.34 10.94
C SER A 38 14.65 -15.38 12.43
N GLU A 39 15.79 -14.86 12.85
CA GLU A 39 16.19 -14.76 14.25
C GLU A 39 15.21 -13.89 15.06
N LYS A 40 14.89 -12.69 14.58
CA LYS A 40 13.98 -11.76 15.27
C LYS A 40 12.55 -12.29 15.38
N SER A 41 12.07 -12.98 14.36
CA SER A 41 10.70 -13.53 14.35
C SER A 41 10.57 -14.86 15.11
N GLY A 42 11.69 -15.53 15.43
CA GLY A 42 11.71 -16.88 15.96
C GLY A 42 11.12 -17.94 15.00
N VAL A 43 11.12 -17.64 13.70
CA VAL A 43 10.65 -18.56 12.65
C VAL A 43 11.85 -19.15 11.91
N PRO A 44 11.98 -20.48 11.81
CA PRO A 44 13.13 -21.11 11.15
C PRO A 44 13.36 -20.58 9.73
N LEU A 45 14.62 -20.30 9.38
CA LEU A 45 15.03 -19.70 8.11
C LEU A 45 14.47 -20.42 6.88
N GLY A 46 14.47 -21.76 6.87
CA GLY A 46 13.86 -22.55 5.80
C GLY A 46 12.35 -22.34 5.67
N THR A 47 11.66 -21.98 6.77
CA THR A 47 10.25 -21.60 6.74
C THR A 47 10.07 -20.19 6.20
N VAL A 48 10.97 -19.25 6.54
CA VAL A 48 10.98 -17.88 5.99
C VAL A 48 11.16 -17.94 4.47
N TYR A 49 12.18 -18.66 3.96
CA TYR A 49 12.39 -18.81 2.51
C TYR A 49 11.22 -19.48 1.79
N ARG A 50 10.50 -20.38 2.43
CA ARG A 50 9.30 -20.99 1.84
C ARG A 50 8.17 -19.99 1.63
N TYR A 51 7.99 -19.01 2.53
CA TYR A 51 6.98 -17.96 2.42
C TYR A 51 7.47 -16.78 1.58
N PHE A 52 8.72 -16.43 1.73
CA PHE A 52 9.34 -15.25 1.13
C PHE A 52 10.68 -15.64 0.50
N PRO A 53 10.67 -16.15 -0.74
CA PRO A 53 11.89 -16.62 -1.42
C PRO A 53 12.97 -15.54 -1.56
N THR A 54 12.58 -14.28 -1.56
CA THR A 54 13.48 -13.13 -1.67
C THR A 54 13.05 -11.98 -0.77
N ALA A 55 13.96 -11.02 -0.53
CA ALA A 55 13.64 -9.77 0.15
C ALA A 55 12.52 -8.98 -0.57
N ASN A 56 12.47 -9.05 -1.90
CA ASN A 56 11.38 -8.43 -2.66
C ASN A 56 10.01 -9.02 -2.29
N HIS A 57 9.90 -10.35 -2.26
CA HIS A 57 8.65 -11.03 -1.86
C HIS A 57 8.23 -10.64 -0.44
N LEU A 58 9.19 -10.54 0.48
CA LEU A 58 8.92 -10.15 1.86
C LEU A 58 8.38 -8.73 1.94
N MET A 59 9.06 -7.76 1.32
CA MET A 59 8.65 -6.35 1.36
C MET A 59 7.32 -6.09 0.65
N LEU A 60 7.09 -6.71 -0.50
CA LEU A 60 5.80 -6.61 -1.20
C LEU A 60 4.68 -7.28 -0.39
N SER A 61 4.94 -8.43 0.25
CA SER A 61 3.95 -9.10 1.12
C SER A 61 3.62 -8.27 2.36
N LEU A 62 4.60 -7.58 2.95
CA LEU A 62 4.39 -6.63 4.03
C LEU A 62 3.45 -5.49 3.59
N TYR A 63 3.75 -4.88 2.46
CA TYR A 63 2.93 -3.78 1.93
C TYR A 63 1.52 -4.25 1.56
N ARG A 64 1.39 -5.44 0.95
CA ARG A 64 0.09 -6.05 0.67
C ARG A 64 -0.74 -6.24 1.94
N GLN A 65 -0.14 -6.72 3.04
CA GLN A 65 -0.84 -6.87 4.32
C GLN A 65 -1.31 -5.51 4.85
N GLN A 66 -0.47 -4.49 4.82
CA GLN A 66 -0.82 -3.13 5.27
C GLN A 66 -2.00 -2.55 4.47
N LEU A 67 -2.03 -2.79 3.16
CA LEU A 67 -3.14 -2.38 2.30
C LEU A 67 -4.43 -3.16 2.58
N ASP A 68 -4.35 -4.45 2.87
CA ASP A 68 -5.51 -5.27 3.25
C ASP A 68 -6.14 -4.76 4.56
N GLU A 69 -5.31 -4.44 5.55
CA GLU A 69 -5.73 -3.82 6.81
C GLU A 69 -6.35 -2.43 6.58
N LEU A 70 -5.75 -1.61 5.72
CA LEU A 70 -6.28 -0.30 5.35
C LEU A 70 -7.63 -0.42 4.65
N GLN A 71 -7.77 -1.36 3.72
CA GLN A 71 -9.06 -1.61 3.05
C GLN A 71 -10.14 -2.04 4.04
N GLY A 72 -9.79 -2.89 5.02
CA GLY A 72 -10.70 -3.29 6.11
C GLY A 72 -11.20 -2.07 6.90
N ARG A 73 -10.30 -1.16 7.27
CA ARG A 73 -10.63 0.09 7.96
C ARG A 73 -11.46 1.04 7.07
N ALA A 74 -11.13 1.15 5.78
CA ALA A 74 -11.89 1.98 4.84
C ALA A 74 -13.35 1.53 4.74
N ARG A 75 -13.61 0.22 4.69
CA ARG A 75 -14.98 -0.34 4.68
C ARG A 75 -15.78 0.03 5.92
N THR A 76 -15.17 -0.01 7.10
CA THR A 76 -15.83 0.35 8.36
C THR A 76 -16.05 1.85 8.47
N SER A 77 -15.15 2.67 7.96
CA SER A 77 -15.20 4.14 8.04
C SER A 77 -16.09 4.77 6.96
N ALA A 78 -16.25 4.15 5.79
CA ALA A 78 -17.10 4.67 4.71
C ALA A 78 -18.55 4.85 5.13
N ALA A 79 -19.04 4.04 6.08
CA ALA A 79 -20.37 4.17 6.66
C ALA A 79 -20.54 5.44 7.53
N SER A 80 -19.44 6.14 7.91
CA SER A 80 -19.47 7.20 8.92
C SER A 80 -18.96 8.59 8.48
N PHE A 81 -18.07 8.71 7.47
CA PHE A 81 -17.26 9.94 7.32
C PHE A 81 -17.11 10.57 5.92
N GLY A 82 -17.73 10.08 4.86
CA GLY A 82 -17.73 10.75 3.54
C GLY A 82 -16.33 11.20 3.03
N GLY A 83 -16.19 12.40 2.47
CA GLY A 83 -14.97 12.92 1.85
C GLY A 83 -13.72 13.03 2.75
N LYS A 84 -13.89 13.08 4.08
CA LYS A 84 -12.74 13.02 5.02
C LYS A 84 -12.10 11.63 5.05
N ALA A 85 -12.86 10.58 4.77
CA ALA A 85 -12.36 9.23 4.69
C ALA A 85 -11.41 9.07 3.47
N LEU A 86 -11.75 9.68 2.34
CA LEU A 86 -10.93 9.63 1.12
C LEU A 86 -9.52 10.19 1.36
N ALA A 87 -9.42 11.41 1.87
CA ALA A 87 -8.13 12.02 2.15
C ALA A 87 -7.31 11.19 3.15
N GLY A 88 -7.95 10.61 4.17
CA GLY A 88 -7.30 9.74 5.14
C GLY A 88 -6.71 8.48 4.51
N VAL A 89 -7.46 7.77 3.68
CA VAL A 89 -7.01 6.55 3.00
C VAL A 89 -5.85 6.84 2.04
N VAL A 90 -6.00 7.88 1.20
CA VAL A 90 -4.98 8.26 0.21
C VAL A 90 -3.69 8.73 0.88
N MET A 91 -3.82 9.51 1.96
CA MET A 91 -2.68 9.98 2.75
C MET A 91 -1.94 8.83 3.44
N GLU A 92 -2.66 7.83 3.95
CA GLU A 92 -2.03 6.66 4.56
C GLU A 92 -1.23 5.84 3.54
N ILE A 93 -1.76 5.64 2.33
CA ILE A 93 -1.02 4.99 1.23
C ILE A 93 0.24 5.79 0.88
N PHE A 94 0.14 7.11 0.79
CA PHE A 94 1.29 7.99 0.53
C PHE A 94 2.37 7.84 1.61
N HIS A 95 1.98 7.94 2.88
CA HIS A 95 2.92 7.82 4.00
C HIS A 95 3.57 6.43 4.06
N MET A 96 2.81 5.36 3.86
CA MET A 96 3.39 4.00 3.78
C MET A 96 4.51 3.93 2.76
N ARG A 97 4.33 4.50 1.57
CA ARG A 97 5.32 4.45 0.48
C ARG A 97 6.51 5.38 0.73
N VAL A 98 6.28 6.58 1.25
CA VAL A 98 7.37 7.52 1.57
C VAL A 98 8.23 7.02 2.72
N MET A 99 7.60 6.50 3.78
CA MET A 99 8.29 6.09 5.01
C MET A 99 8.90 4.69 4.95
N GLN A 100 8.64 3.93 3.88
CA GLN A 100 9.17 2.59 3.68
C GLN A 100 9.99 2.49 2.36
N PRO A 101 11.23 3.01 2.36
CA PRO A 101 12.10 3.01 1.17
C PRO A 101 12.27 1.62 0.53
N ALA A 102 12.38 0.55 1.34
CA ALA A 102 12.54 -0.80 0.81
C ALA A 102 11.32 -1.25 0.00
N VAL A 103 10.10 -0.95 0.49
CA VAL A 103 8.85 -1.24 -0.24
C VAL A 103 8.80 -0.47 -1.55
N GLU A 104 9.08 0.83 -1.53
CA GLU A 104 9.04 1.66 -2.74
C GLU A 104 10.10 1.21 -3.76
N GLN A 105 11.30 0.82 -3.31
CA GLN A 105 12.32 0.24 -4.19
C GLN A 105 11.83 -1.06 -4.83
N CYS A 106 11.13 -1.93 -4.07
CA CYS A 106 10.53 -3.15 -4.62
C CYS A 106 9.45 -2.84 -5.66
N LEU A 107 8.50 -1.95 -5.36
CA LEU A 107 7.43 -1.56 -6.29
C LEU A 107 8.00 -1.08 -7.64
N ARG A 108 9.09 -0.29 -7.61
CA ARG A 108 9.74 0.20 -8.83
C ARG A 108 10.53 -0.85 -9.59
N ARG A 109 11.22 -1.75 -8.90
CA ARG A 109 12.13 -2.73 -9.52
C ARG A 109 11.38 -3.96 -10.01
N CYS A 110 10.39 -4.42 -9.27
CA CYS A 110 9.70 -5.67 -9.53
C CYS A 110 8.81 -5.63 -10.78
N VAL A 111 8.40 -4.45 -11.25
CA VAL A 111 7.68 -4.29 -12.53
C VAL A 111 8.47 -4.85 -13.72
N TYR A 112 9.79 -4.86 -13.63
CA TYR A 112 10.67 -5.36 -14.70
C TYR A 112 11.06 -6.84 -14.51
N LEU A 113 10.67 -7.46 -13.39
CA LEU A 113 10.94 -8.87 -13.13
C LEU A 113 9.87 -9.73 -13.81
N LYS A 114 10.31 -10.71 -14.61
CA LYS A 114 9.39 -11.67 -15.27
C LYS A 114 9.11 -12.89 -14.38
N ASP A 115 9.04 -12.68 -13.06
CA ASP A 115 8.71 -13.71 -12.10
C ASP A 115 7.21 -13.71 -11.82
N LYS A 116 6.57 -14.87 -12.03
CA LYS A 116 5.11 -15.01 -11.92
C LYS A 116 4.60 -14.66 -10.52
N ASP A 117 5.26 -15.15 -9.48
CA ASP A 117 4.82 -14.92 -8.08
C ASP A 117 4.89 -13.42 -7.74
N THR A 118 5.94 -12.73 -8.18
CA THR A 118 6.09 -11.27 -7.99
C THR A 118 5.03 -10.50 -8.78
N THR A 119 4.74 -10.92 -10.02
CA THR A 119 3.71 -10.28 -10.85
C THR A 119 2.32 -10.42 -10.24
N GLU A 120 1.96 -11.61 -9.76
CA GLU A 120 0.68 -11.83 -9.07
C GLU A 120 0.57 -10.96 -7.82
N LEU A 121 1.65 -10.86 -7.04
CA LEU A 121 1.68 -10.04 -5.83
C LEU A 121 1.54 -8.54 -6.13
N LEU A 122 2.15 -8.04 -7.20
CA LEU A 122 1.97 -6.65 -7.65
C LEU A 122 0.51 -6.39 -8.08
N HIS A 123 -0.12 -7.29 -8.83
CA HIS A 123 -1.52 -7.17 -9.20
C HIS A 123 -2.45 -7.16 -7.96
N GLU A 124 -2.16 -7.98 -6.93
CA GLU A 124 -2.91 -7.95 -5.67
C GLU A 124 -2.75 -6.59 -4.95
N ILE A 125 -1.54 -6.03 -4.92
CA ILE A 125 -1.24 -4.72 -4.33
C ILE A 125 -2.01 -3.62 -5.05
N ASP A 126 -2.01 -3.62 -6.37
CA ASP A 126 -2.73 -2.63 -7.17
C ASP A 126 -4.23 -2.73 -6.92
N ALA A 127 -4.80 -3.94 -6.96
CA ALA A 127 -6.22 -4.18 -6.71
C ALA A 127 -6.65 -3.75 -5.28
N LEU A 128 -5.83 -4.03 -4.26
CA LEU A 128 -6.11 -3.61 -2.88
C LEU A 128 -6.06 -2.09 -2.74
N SER A 129 -5.07 -1.43 -3.35
CA SER A 129 -4.92 0.02 -3.33
C SER A 129 -6.12 0.70 -4.02
N GLU A 130 -6.45 0.26 -5.23
CA GLU A 130 -7.60 0.79 -5.98
C GLU A 130 -8.91 0.58 -5.23
N THR A 131 -9.13 -0.61 -4.67
CA THR A 131 -10.35 -0.90 -3.91
C THR A 131 -10.46 -0.06 -2.64
N ALA A 132 -9.35 0.12 -1.90
CA ALA A 132 -9.36 0.93 -0.68
C ALA A 132 -9.74 2.39 -0.97
N VAL A 133 -9.20 2.97 -2.03
CA VAL A 133 -9.51 4.35 -2.44
C VAL A 133 -10.91 4.44 -3.06
N ALA A 134 -11.32 3.47 -3.89
CA ALA A 134 -12.64 3.44 -4.51
C ALA A 134 -13.78 3.35 -3.47
N ILE A 135 -13.60 2.58 -2.39
CA ILE A 135 -14.55 2.53 -1.27
C ILE A 135 -14.74 3.93 -0.64
N ALA A 136 -13.67 4.72 -0.55
CA ALA A 136 -13.71 6.04 0.08
C ALA A 136 -14.17 7.15 -0.88
N SER A 137 -13.96 7.00 -2.19
CA SER A 137 -14.33 7.99 -3.23
C SER A 137 -15.68 7.72 -3.90
N ASP A 138 -16.17 6.49 -3.84
CA ASP A 138 -17.32 5.99 -4.65
C ASP A 138 -17.12 6.20 -6.17
N ASP A 139 -15.85 6.31 -6.62
CA ASP A 139 -15.47 6.55 -8.01
C ASP A 139 -14.14 5.86 -8.34
N ALA A 140 -14.18 4.87 -9.22
CA ALA A 140 -13.01 4.11 -9.64
C ALA A 140 -12.01 4.94 -10.47
N VAL A 141 -12.49 5.93 -11.23
CA VAL A 141 -11.61 6.82 -12.01
C VAL A 141 -10.87 7.76 -11.08
N ALA A 142 -11.57 8.38 -10.11
CA ALA A 142 -10.95 9.20 -9.08
C ALA A 142 -9.92 8.41 -8.28
N ALA A 143 -10.24 7.16 -7.90
CA ALA A 143 -9.31 6.28 -7.20
C ALA A 143 -8.00 6.09 -7.98
N ARG A 144 -8.10 5.74 -9.26
CA ARG A 144 -6.94 5.55 -10.13
C ARG A 144 -6.10 6.83 -10.29
N VAL A 145 -6.75 7.98 -10.51
CA VAL A 145 -6.07 9.27 -10.64
C VAL A 145 -5.33 9.63 -9.34
N LEU A 146 -5.95 9.42 -8.18
CA LEU A 146 -5.31 9.67 -6.88
C LEU A 146 -4.11 8.76 -6.64
N LEU A 147 -4.17 7.48 -7.00
CA LEU A 147 -3.04 6.56 -6.87
C LEU A 147 -1.87 6.92 -7.81
N LEU A 148 -2.16 7.40 -9.01
CA LEU A 148 -1.15 7.95 -9.91
C LEU A 148 -0.53 9.23 -9.32
N THR A 149 -1.34 10.09 -8.71
CA THR A 149 -0.88 11.29 -7.99
C THR A 149 0.03 10.90 -6.82
N VAL A 150 -0.37 9.93 -5.99
CA VAL A 150 0.48 9.39 -4.91
C VAL A 150 1.82 8.93 -5.47
N THR A 151 1.81 8.17 -6.57
CA THR A 151 3.06 7.67 -7.18
C THR A 151 3.98 8.81 -7.63
N GLY A 152 3.44 9.84 -8.28
CA GLY A 152 4.18 11.02 -8.70
C GLY A 152 4.76 11.82 -7.53
N LEU A 153 3.96 12.04 -6.49
CA LEU A 153 4.38 12.76 -5.28
C LEU A 153 5.45 12.01 -4.50
N VAL A 154 5.31 10.69 -4.31
CA VAL A 154 6.34 9.85 -3.68
C VAL A 154 7.66 9.99 -4.42
N GLN A 155 7.65 9.93 -5.76
CA GLN A 155 8.87 10.12 -6.55
C GLN A 155 9.45 11.52 -6.41
N SER A 156 8.60 12.55 -6.38
CA SER A 156 9.03 13.95 -6.23
C SER A 156 9.71 14.19 -4.87
N VAL A 157 9.15 13.66 -3.78
CA VAL A 157 9.76 13.73 -2.45
C VAL A 157 11.10 12.98 -2.42
N ARG A 158 11.16 11.76 -2.95
CA ARG A 158 12.38 10.95 -2.97
C ARG A 158 13.49 11.58 -3.81
N ASN A 159 13.12 12.27 -4.87
CA ASN A 159 14.04 12.99 -5.74
C ASN A 159 14.37 14.40 -5.23
N ARG A 160 13.91 14.77 -4.02
CA ARG A 160 14.11 16.09 -3.39
C ARG A 160 13.59 17.26 -4.23
N ARG A 161 12.58 17.02 -5.06
CA ARG A 161 11.90 18.07 -5.85
C ARG A 161 10.79 18.76 -5.06
N LEU A 162 10.18 18.04 -4.12
CA LEU A 162 9.20 18.53 -3.16
C LEU A 162 9.62 18.12 -1.75
N SER A 163 9.31 18.94 -0.77
CA SER A 163 9.32 18.54 0.62
C SER A 163 8.14 17.60 0.93
N LEU A 164 8.22 16.89 2.04
CA LEU A 164 7.10 16.05 2.48
C LEU A 164 5.84 16.90 2.70
N PHE A 165 5.97 18.07 3.31
CA PHE A 165 4.86 18.98 3.58
C PHE A 165 4.17 19.47 2.30
N GLU A 166 4.93 19.91 1.28
CA GLU A 166 4.37 20.33 -0.01
C GLU A 166 3.59 19.17 -0.68
N ALA A 167 4.17 17.98 -0.67
CA ALA A 167 3.51 16.80 -1.26
C ALA A 167 2.20 16.42 -0.52
N GLU A 168 2.16 16.55 0.81
CA GLU A 168 0.93 16.34 1.60
C GLU A 168 -0.14 17.36 1.27
N GLU A 169 0.21 18.65 1.14
CA GLU A 169 -0.73 19.71 0.77
C GLU A 169 -1.27 19.51 -0.66
N ASP A 170 -0.40 19.16 -1.60
CA ASP A 170 -0.81 18.85 -2.98
C ASP A 170 -1.77 17.66 -3.02
N LEU A 171 -1.48 16.61 -2.22
CA LEU A 171 -2.33 15.42 -2.16
C LEU A 171 -3.70 15.72 -1.52
N LYS A 172 -3.75 16.52 -0.46
CA LYS A 172 -5.01 16.99 0.14
C LYS A 172 -5.86 17.76 -0.86
N LYS A 173 -5.21 18.65 -1.63
CA LYS A 173 -5.86 19.42 -2.69
C LYS A 173 -6.42 18.51 -3.79
N ALA A 174 -5.65 17.54 -4.26
CA ALA A 174 -6.11 16.55 -5.23
C ALA A 174 -7.32 15.76 -4.72
N CYS A 175 -7.30 15.32 -3.45
CA CYS A 175 -8.45 14.65 -2.83
C CYS A 175 -9.69 15.55 -2.79
N THR A 176 -9.52 16.84 -2.50
CA THR A 176 -10.63 17.79 -2.49
C THR A 176 -11.24 18.00 -3.88
N MET A 177 -10.39 18.08 -4.91
CA MET A 177 -10.84 18.26 -6.30
C MET A 177 -11.56 17.05 -6.86
N LEU A 178 -11.19 15.83 -6.40
CA LEU A 178 -11.74 14.56 -6.86
C LEU A 178 -12.75 13.95 -5.89
N ALA A 179 -13.03 14.64 -4.77
CA ALA A 179 -14.08 14.20 -3.87
C ALA A 179 -15.45 14.21 -4.56
N PRO A 180 -16.32 13.22 -4.31
CA PRO A 180 -17.65 13.22 -4.91
C PRO A 180 -18.39 14.50 -4.51
N VAL A 181 -18.86 15.24 -5.53
CA VAL A 181 -19.75 16.38 -5.30
C VAL A 181 -20.98 15.85 -4.58
N ALA A 182 -21.24 16.34 -3.37
CA ALA A 182 -22.38 15.92 -2.56
C ALA A 182 -23.65 15.89 -3.44
N ALA A 183 -24.39 14.78 -3.39
CA ALA A 183 -25.49 14.43 -4.31
C ALA A 183 -26.60 15.53 -4.45
N GLY A 184 -26.58 16.56 -3.61
CA GLY A 184 -27.46 17.72 -3.72
C GLY A 184 -27.20 18.64 -4.92
N ALA A 185 -26.00 18.66 -5.50
CA ALA A 185 -25.68 19.52 -6.66
C ALA A 185 -26.06 18.88 -8.01
N ARG A 186 -26.24 17.56 -8.08
CA ARG A 186 -26.65 16.86 -9.33
C ARG A 186 -28.14 17.01 -9.64
N ALA A 187 -29.00 17.35 -8.68
CA ALA A 187 -30.43 17.53 -8.89
C ALA A 187 -30.74 18.89 -9.56
N ALA A 188 -29.92 19.93 -9.35
CA ALA A 188 -30.16 21.28 -9.90
C ALA A 188 -29.87 21.40 -11.42
N HIS A 189 -29.06 20.51 -11.99
CA HIS A 189 -28.67 20.58 -13.43
C HIS A 189 -29.53 19.72 -14.35
N ARG A 190 -30.52 18.96 -13.82
CA ARG A 190 -31.49 18.17 -14.62
C ARG A 190 -32.85 18.83 -14.79
N SER A 191 -33.04 20.02 -14.25
CA SER A 191 -34.32 20.76 -14.30
C SER A 191 -34.22 22.12 -15.00
N ALA A 192 -33.18 22.32 -15.84
CA ALA A 192 -33.06 23.49 -16.70
C ALA A 192 -33.05 23.10 -18.17
#